data_69d42bd1f588dee5de6588a9cfdb6bcf
#
_entry.id   69d42bd1f588dee5de6588a9cfdb6bcf
#
_cell.length_a   1.000
_cell.length_b   1.000
_cell.length_c   1.000
_cell.angle_alpha   90.00
_cell.angle_beta   90.00
_cell.angle_gamma   90.00
#
_symmetry.space_group_name_H-M   'P 1'
#
loop_
_entity.id
_entity.type
_entity.pdbx_description
1 polymer ?
#
loop_
_entity_poly.entity_id
_entity_poly.type
_entity_poly.pdbx_seq_one_letter_code
_entity_poly.pdbx_strand_id
1 'polypeptide(L)'
;MTLNLHVATYNIHKGFSRFNRRMVMHELREKLQALRADVVFLQEVVGTHDTHATTYEDWPTAPQYEFLADSVWTDFAYGKNAVYDEGHHGNAILSRFPILSWENEDISAHRFEQRGMLHCELEVPGWEQNLHCVCVHLGLFSRGRTKQLLLLRDRIQRLVPDDAPLVIAGDFNDWRIRANDLLIQDLRLNEVFELTQGKSARSYPARLPLFHLDRIYVRGFHVQHAHVLHGNAWAKISDHAVLSATMTRI
;
A
#
# COMPACT_ATOMS: atom_id res chain seq x y z
N MET A 1 3.91 -1.51 -28.07
CA MET A 1 4.92 -1.60 -26.99
C MET A 1 4.21 -2.08 -25.75
N THR A 2 4.69 -3.14 -25.13
CA THR A 2 4.11 -3.65 -23.88
C THR A 2 4.44 -2.64 -22.77
N LEU A 3 3.42 -2.06 -22.12
CA LEU A 3 3.62 -1.13 -21.01
C LEU A 3 4.18 -1.88 -19.81
N ASN A 4 5.32 -1.42 -19.28
CA ASN A 4 5.82 -1.89 -18.00
C ASN A 4 5.08 -1.14 -16.88
N LEU A 5 4.41 -1.86 -16.00
CA LEU A 5 3.79 -1.31 -14.79
C LEU A 5 4.80 -1.34 -13.65
N HIS A 6 5.08 -0.19 -13.06
CA HIS A 6 5.89 -0.07 -11.85
C HIS A 6 5.01 0.28 -10.64
N VAL A 7 5.00 -0.57 -9.64
CA VAL A 7 4.23 -0.36 -8.41
C VAL A 7 5.15 -0.30 -7.19
N ALA A 8 4.70 0.43 -6.17
CA ALA A 8 5.37 0.48 -4.87
C ALA A 8 4.36 0.44 -3.72
N THR A 9 4.75 -0.16 -2.59
CA THR A 9 3.98 -0.07 -1.33
C THR A 9 4.85 0.42 -0.20
N TYR A 10 4.27 1.28 0.66
CA TYR A 10 4.98 1.89 1.77
C TYR A 10 4.05 2.27 2.93
N ASN A 11 4.31 1.74 4.12
CA ASN A 11 3.74 2.27 5.34
C ASN A 11 4.54 3.52 5.74
N ILE A 12 3.91 4.70 5.69
CA ILE A 12 4.58 6.00 5.84
C ILE A 12 4.62 6.50 7.28
N HIS A 13 4.19 5.68 8.25
CA HIS A 13 4.21 6.03 9.67
C HIS A 13 3.66 7.44 9.96
N LYS A 14 2.49 7.76 9.38
CA LYS A 14 1.77 9.05 9.51
C LYS A 14 2.58 10.29 9.08
N GLY A 15 3.62 10.10 8.27
CA GLY A 15 4.51 11.19 7.83
C GLY A 15 5.53 11.61 8.88
N PHE A 16 5.80 10.75 9.86
CA PHE A 16 6.80 10.98 10.90
C PHE A 16 7.93 9.95 10.85
N SER A 17 9.11 10.40 11.24
CA SER A 17 10.23 9.50 11.49
C SER A 17 9.93 8.57 12.68
N ARG A 18 10.68 7.48 12.78
CA ARG A 18 10.56 6.51 13.89
C ARG A 18 10.43 7.21 15.24
N PHE A 19 9.46 6.75 16.07
CA PHE A 19 9.09 7.33 17.35
C PHE A 19 8.50 8.75 17.28
N ASN A 20 7.93 9.14 16.14
CA ASN A 20 7.30 10.47 15.92
C ASN A 20 8.23 11.67 16.26
N ARG A 21 9.53 11.49 16.06
CA ARG A 21 10.51 12.51 16.49
C ARG A 21 10.58 13.73 15.56
N ARG A 22 10.25 13.54 14.28
CA ARG A 22 10.36 14.59 13.28
C ARG A 22 9.34 14.36 12.17
N MET A 23 8.66 15.40 11.74
CA MET A 23 7.87 15.39 10.52
C MET A 23 8.80 15.24 9.31
N VAL A 24 8.42 14.39 8.34
CA VAL A 24 9.27 14.02 7.20
C VAL A 24 8.52 14.10 5.86
N MET A 25 7.42 14.82 5.80
CA MET A 25 6.53 14.83 4.64
C MET A 25 7.21 15.30 3.35
N HIS A 26 8.07 16.31 3.41
CA HIS A 26 8.77 16.82 2.24
C HIS A 26 9.80 15.83 1.71
N GLU A 27 10.63 15.27 2.60
CA GLU A 27 11.60 14.23 2.20
C GLU A 27 10.93 12.95 1.71
N LEU A 28 9.77 12.60 2.31
CA LEU A 28 8.95 11.47 1.87
C LEU A 28 8.46 11.69 0.44
N ARG A 29 7.90 12.88 0.12
CA ARG A 29 7.44 13.25 -1.22
C ARG A 29 8.56 13.12 -2.25
N GLU A 30 9.71 13.72 -2.01
CA GLU A 30 10.88 13.66 -2.91
C GLU A 30 11.29 12.19 -3.18
N LYS A 31 11.34 11.37 -2.13
CA LYS A 31 11.70 9.96 -2.28
C LYS A 31 10.66 9.15 -3.05
N LEU A 32 9.37 9.36 -2.79
CA LEU A 32 8.31 8.70 -3.55
C LEU A 32 8.35 9.10 -5.04
N GLN A 33 8.54 10.40 -5.34
CA GLN A 33 8.67 10.89 -6.71
C GLN A 33 9.89 10.28 -7.42
N ALA A 34 11.01 10.12 -6.71
CA ALA A 34 12.22 9.50 -7.24
C ALA A 34 12.06 8.02 -7.58
N LEU A 35 11.08 7.31 -7.00
CA LEU A 35 10.76 5.93 -7.37
C LEU A 35 10.19 5.82 -8.78
N ARG A 36 9.52 6.87 -9.28
CA ARG A 36 8.82 6.88 -10.58
C ARG A 36 7.81 5.73 -10.74
N ALA A 37 7.23 5.27 -9.62
CA ALA A 37 6.19 4.26 -9.67
C ALA A 37 4.93 4.81 -10.34
N ASP A 38 4.24 3.96 -11.10
CA ASP A 38 2.98 4.33 -11.75
C ASP A 38 1.82 4.29 -10.76
N VAL A 39 1.85 3.32 -9.84
CA VAL A 39 0.88 3.20 -8.75
C VAL A 39 1.60 3.01 -7.42
N VAL A 40 1.18 3.78 -6.40
CA VAL A 40 1.76 3.70 -5.04
C VAL A 40 0.67 3.39 -4.03
N PHE A 41 0.90 2.37 -3.22
CA PHE A 41 0.02 1.93 -2.14
C PHE A 41 0.58 2.41 -0.81
N LEU A 42 -0.13 3.30 -0.12
CA LEU A 42 0.33 3.91 1.12
C LEU A 42 -0.53 3.49 2.31
N GLN A 43 0.11 3.22 3.44
CA GLN A 43 -0.56 2.91 4.70
C GLN A 43 -0.19 3.94 5.76
N GLU A 44 -1.04 4.11 6.76
CA GLU A 44 -0.93 5.13 7.82
C GLU A 44 -0.89 6.58 7.28
N VAL A 45 -1.66 6.85 6.23
CA VAL A 45 -1.76 8.19 5.65
C VAL A 45 -2.72 9.04 6.47
N VAL A 46 -2.30 10.21 6.94
CA VAL A 46 -3.16 11.18 7.66
C VAL A 46 -3.97 11.98 6.65
N GLY A 47 -5.30 11.97 6.81
CA GLY A 47 -6.19 12.82 6.01
C GLY A 47 -6.23 14.24 6.60
N THR A 48 -6.72 14.38 7.84
CA THR A 48 -6.70 15.64 8.59
C THR A 48 -6.16 15.42 9.99
N HIS A 49 -5.53 16.46 10.55
CA HIS A 49 -5.11 16.45 11.95
C HIS A 49 -5.00 17.90 12.46
N ASP A 50 -5.95 18.31 13.30
CA ASP A 50 -6.11 19.72 13.70
C ASP A 50 -4.91 20.27 14.49
N THR A 51 -4.30 19.45 15.35
CA THR A 51 -3.16 19.88 16.17
C THR A 51 -1.82 19.85 15.43
N HIS A 52 -1.65 19.00 14.42
CA HIS A 52 -0.39 18.96 13.65
C HIS A 52 -0.16 20.25 12.87
N ALA A 53 -1.21 20.82 12.27
CA ALA A 53 -1.13 22.07 11.53
C ALA A 53 -0.71 23.26 12.41
N THR A 54 -1.00 23.22 13.72
CA THR A 54 -0.58 24.26 14.67
C THR A 54 0.75 23.99 15.34
N THR A 55 1.20 22.73 15.35
CA THR A 55 2.43 22.31 16.05
C THR A 55 3.66 22.33 15.14
N TYR A 56 3.48 22.03 13.85
CA TYR A 56 4.58 21.94 12.87
C TYR A 56 4.44 23.04 11.83
N GLU A 57 5.43 23.95 11.76
CA GLU A 57 5.43 25.12 10.87
C GLU A 57 5.32 24.72 9.38
N ASP A 58 5.97 23.63 8.99
CA ASP A 58 6.00 23.12 7.62
C ASP A 58 4.94 22.01 7.35
N TRP A 59 3.90 21.91 8.20
CA TRP A 59 2.84 20.92 7.96
C TRP A 59 2.09 21.25 6.67
N PRO A 60 1.91 20.27 5.76
CA PRO A 60 1.15 20.50 4.53
C PRO A 60 -0.27 20.98 4.83
N THR A 61 -0.73 22.00 4.13
CA THR A 61 -2.12 22.51 4.25
C THR A 61 -3.14 21.56 3.63
N ALA A 62 -2.74 20.80 2.61
CA ALA A 62 -3.52 19.73 2.01
C ALA A 62 -3.39 18.42 2.79
N PRO A 63 -4.37 17.52 2.71
CA PRO A 63 -4.25 16.15 3.20
C PRO A 63 -2.98 15.47 2.67
N GLN A 64 -2.38 14.56 3.47
CA GLN A 64 -1.11 13.94 3.09
C GLN A 64 -1.16 13.25 1.72
N TYR A 65 -2.25 12.57 1.38
CA TYR A 65 -2.40 11.89 0.09
C TYR A 65 -2.41 12.86 -1.09
N GLU A 66 -3.02 14.03 -0.96
CA GLU A 66 -2.98 15.09 -1.99
C GLU A 66 -1.59 15.69 -2.10
N PHE A 67 -0.98 16.05 -0.96
CA PHE A 67 0.38 16.60 -0.92
C PHE A 67 1.41 15.64 -1.55
N LEU A 68 1.29 14.33 -1.30
CA LEU A 68 2.20 13.34 -1.85
C LEU A 68 1.95 13.06 -3.33
N ALA A 69 0.69 13.15 -3.80
CA ALA A 69 0.33 12.95 -5.20
C ALA A 69 0.80 14.09 -6.11
N ASP A 70 0.90 15.30 -5.56
CA ASP A 70 1.18 16.53 -6.31
C ASP A 70 2.28 16.39 -7.36
N SER A 71 1.98 16.87 -8.57
CA SER A 71 2.84 16.93 -9.77
C SER A 71 3.31 15.61 -10.39
N VAL A 72 3.02 14.44 -9.80
CA VAL A 72 3.46 13.11 -10.32
C VAL A 72 2.29 12.18 -10.58
N TRP A 73 1.39 12.03 -9.62
CA TRP A 73 0.21 11.17 -9.72
C TRP A 73 -1.02 12.05 -9.94
N THR A 74 -1.64 11.87 -11.11
CA THR A 74 -2.78 12.70 -11.52
C THR A 74 -4.05 12.34 -10.78
N ASP A 75 -4.11 11.12 -10.23
CA ASP A 75 -5.26 10.61 -9.52
C ASP A 75 -4.87 9.97 -8.19
N PHE A 76 -5.78 10.00 -7.24
CA PHE A 76 -5.61 9.36 -5.93
C PHE A 76 -6.96 8.95 -5.34
N ALA A 77 -6.93 7.92 -4.48
CA ALA A 77 -8.03 7.53 -3.61
C ALA A 77 -7.55 7.42 -2.17
N TYR A 78 -8.43 7.75 -1.23
CA TYR A 78 -8.13 7.69 0.20
C TYR A 78 -9.25 6.99 0.97
N GLY A 79 -8.90 5.90 1.65
CA GLY A 79 -9.78 5.14 2.54
C GLY A 79 -9.56 5.53 4.00
N LYS A 80 -10.52 6.24 4.59
CA LYS A 80 -10.51 6.61 6.00
C LYS A 80 -10.77 5.36 6.85
N ASN A 81 -9.83 4.99 7.72
CA ASN A 81 -9.94 3.80 8.58
C ASN A 81 -10.06 4.18 10.06
N ALA A 82 -9.04 4.82 10.61
CA ALA A 82 -9.03 5.23 12.01
C ALA A 82 -9.46 6.69 12.16
N VAL A 83 -10.49 6.91 12.97
CA VAL A 83 -11.03 8.24 13.29
C VAL A 83 -10.88 8.49 14.79
N TYR A 84 -10.36 9.65 15.15
CA TYR A 84 -10.14 10.11 16.52
C TYR A 84 -10.47 11.61 16.62
N ASP A 85 -10.50 12.16 17.82
CA ASP A 85 -11.00 13.55 18.05
C ASP A 85 -10.23 14.61 17.24
N GLU A 86 -8.90 14.44 17.10
CA GLU A 86 -8.05 15.40 16.39
C GLU A 86 -7.93 15.13 14.89
N GLY A 87 -8.47 14.02 14.37
CA GLY A 87 -8.34 13.71 12.95
C GLY A 87 -8.60 12.27 12.54
N HIS A 88 -7.99 11.87 11.43
CA HIS A 88 -8.12 10.49 10.93
C HIS A 88 -6.91 10.09 10.08
N HIS A 89 -6.67 8.76 10.02
CA HIS A 89 -5.70 8.18 9.09
C HIS A 89 -6.25 6.92 8.42
N GLY A 90 -5.60 6.49 7.35
CA GLY A 90 -6.03 5.34 6.59
C GLY A 90 -5.05 4.90 5.52
N ASN A 91 -5.60 4.31 4.46
CA ASN A 91 -4.85 3.87 3.29
C ASN A 91 -5.04 4.85 2.13
N ALA A 92 -4.04 4.98 1.26
CA ALA A 92 -4.19 5.72 0.01
C ALA A 92 -3.58 4.93 -1.16
N ILE A 93 -4.14 5.16 -2.35
CA ILE A 93 -3.56 4.74 -3.62
C ILE A 93 -3.35 6.00 -4.44
N LEU A 94 -2.09 6.21 -4.89
CA LEU A 94 -1.73 7.28 -5.82
C LEU A 94 -1.50 6.65 -7.18
N SER A 95 -2.05 7.23 -8.26
CA SER A 95 -2.01 6.67 -9.60
C SER A 95 -1.67 7.69 -10.66
N ARG A 96 -0.83 7.30 -11.64
CA ARG A 96 -0.64 8.02 -12.90
C ARG A 96 -1.77 7.76 -13.89
N PHE A 97 -2.58 6.74 -13.63
CA PHE A 97 -3.70 6.35 -14.47
C PHE A 97 -5.00 6.82 -13.85
N PRO A 98 -6.04 7.13 -14.64
CA PRO A 98 -7.36 7.48 -14.13
C PRO A 98 -7.92 6.41 -13.20
N ILE A 99 -8.43 6.83 -12.03
CA ILE A 99 -9.20 5.98 -11.12
C ILE A 99 -10.67 6.12 -11.49
N LEU A 100 -11.23 5.07 -12.09
CA LEU A 100 -12.63 5.06 -12.55
C LEU A 100 -13.61 4.93 -11.39
N SER A 101 -13.25 4.10 -10.41
CA SER A 101 -14.05 3.87 -9.21
C SER A 101 -13.15 3.46 -8.05
N TRP A 102 -13.60 3.74 -6.82
CA TRP A 102 -12.95 3.25 -5.62
C TRP A 102 -13.94 3.08 -4.46
N GLU A 103 -13.61 2.18 -3.57
CA GLU A 103 -14.39 1.90 -2.37
C GLU A 103 -13.45 1.50 -1.22
N ASN A 104 -13.76 1.96 -0.01
CA ASN A 104 -13.05 1.57 1.21
C ASN A 104 -14.00 0.77 2.10
N GLU A 105 -13.67 -0.48 2.35
CA GLU A 105 -14.44 -1.39 3.20
C GLU A 105 -13.79 -1.53 4.58
N ASP A 106 -14.58 -1.40 5.64
CA ASP A 106 -14.12 -1.67 7.01
C ASP A 106 -13.97 -3.20 7.20
N ILE A 107 -12.73 -3.62 7.42
CA ILE A 107 -12.37 -5.02 7.68
C ILE A 107 -11.95 -5.26 9.14
N SER A 108 -12.26 -4.35 10.05
CA SER A 108 -11.90 -4.46 11.47
C SER A 108 -12.40 -5.77 12.07
N ALA A 109 -11.53 -6.47 12.78
CA ALA A 109 -11.87 -7.75 13.42
C ALA A 109 -12.69 -7.56 14.71
N HIS A 110 -12.55 -6.40 15.35
CA HIS A 110 -13.28 -6.02 16.58
C HIS A 110 -13.38 -4.49 16.70
N ARG A 111 -14.29 -4.02 17.55
CA ARG A 111 -14.68 -2.61 17.68
C ARG A 111 -13.55 -1.62 18.06
N PHE A 112 -12.43 -2.12 18.58
CA PHE A 112 -11.28 -1.28 18.96
C PHE A 112 -10.17 -1.30 17.90
N GLU A 113 -10.35 -2.03 16.82
CA GLU A 113 -9.45 -2.08 15.69
C GLU A 113 -10.07 -1.25 14.56
N GLN A 114 -9.25 -0.51 13.85
CA GLN A 114 -9.70 0.35 12.76
C GLN A 114 -8.84 0.03 11.54
N ARG A 115 -9.33 -0.91 10.72
CA ARG A 115 -8.64 -1.43 9.53
C ARG A 115 -9.55 -1.38 8.32
N GLY A 116 -9.02 -0.92 7.20
CA GLY A 116 -9.75 -0.82 5.95
C GLY A 116 -9.01 -1.47 4.80
N MET A 117 -9.79 -1.81 3.79
CA MET A 117 -9.35 -2.29 2.50
C MET A 117 -9.80 -1.29 1.44
N LEU A 118 -8.86 -0.56 0.85
CA LEU A 118 -9.12 0.40 -0.21
C LEU A 118 -8.95 -0.31 -1.56
N HIS A 119 -10.03 -0.42 -2.32
CA HIS A 119 -10.04 -1.03 -3.65
C HIS A 119 -10.32 0.04 -4.70
N CYS A 120 -9.45 0.13 -5.72
CA CYS A 120 -9.57 1.03 -6.86
C CYS A 120 -9.58 0.24 -8.15
N GLU A 121 -10.33 0.75 -9.12
CA GLU A 121 -10.33 0.30 -10.52
C GLU A 121 -9.71 1.40 -11.38
N LEU A 122 -8.63 1.06 -12.10
CA LEU A 122 -7.82 2.00 -12.87
C LEU A 122 -7.88 1.70 -14.36
N GLU A 123 -8.02 2.74 -15.16
CA GLU A 123 -7.92 2.65 -16.63
C GLU A 123 -6.46 2.78 -17.08
N VAL A 124 -5.85 1.67 -17.51
CA VAL A 124 -4.48 1.68 -18.02
C VAL A 124 -4.50 1.77 -19.56
N PRO A 125 -3.86 2.79 -20.16
CA PRO A 125 -3.90 2.98 -21.59
C PRO A 125 -3.43 1.76 -22.37
N GLY A 126 -4.27 1.30 -23.31
CA GLY A 126 -3.97 0.16 -24.17
C GLY A 126 -4.25 -1.22 -23.57
N TRP A 127 -4.81 -1.30 -22.36
CA TRP A 127 -5.30 -2.55 -21.80
C TRP A 127 -6.80 -2.72 -22.08
N GLU A 128 -7.22 -3.95 -22.38
CA GLU A 128 -8.63 -4.28 -22.62
C GLU A 128 -9.44 -4.32 -21.31
N GLN A 129 -8.79 -4.66 -20.21
CA GLN A 129 -9.39 -4.77 -18.90
C GLN A 129 -8.76 -3.76 -17.94
N ASN A 130 -9.58 -3.21 -17.06
CA ASN A 130 -9.12 -2.30 -16.01
C ASN A 130 -8.23 -3.01 -15.00
N LEU A 131 -7.26 -2.28 -14.46
CA LEU A 131 -6.39 -2.75 -13.39
C LEU A 131 -7.10 -2.59 -12.04
N HIS A 132 -7.29 -3.68 -11.33
CA HIS A 132 -7.74 -3.63 -9.94
C HIS A 132 -6.57 -3.50 -8.99
N CYS A 133 -6.62 -2.50 -8.11
CA CYS A 133 -5.61 -2.21 -7.10
C CYS A 133 -6.24 -2.25 -5.71
N VAL A 134 -5.66 -3.01 -4.79
CA VAL A 134 -6.15 -3.12 -3.41
C VAL A 134 -5.05 -2.80 -2.43
N CYS A 135 -5.25 -1.75 -1.61
CA CYS A 135 -4.36 -1.37 -0.52
C CYS A 135 -4.91 -1.86 0.81
N VAL A 136 -4.09 -2.59 1.57
CA VAL A 136 -4.45 -3.11 2.89
C VAL A 136 -3.48 -2.68 3.97
N HIS A 137 -3.99 -2.54 5.20
CA HIS A 137 -3.20 -2.52 6.42
C HIS A 137 -3.91 -3.41 7.45
N LEU A 138 -3.41 -4.64 7.62
CA LEU A 138 -4.05 -5.65 8.46
C LEU A 138 -3.71 -5.50 9.94
N GLY A 139 -4.46 -6.17 10.78
CA GLY A 139 -4.30 -6.16 12.23
C GLY A 139 -3.07 -6.92 12.73
N LEU A 140 -2.57 -6.54 13.91
CA LEU A 140 -1.40 -7.15 14.56
C LEU A 140 -1.67 -8.58 15.05
N PHE A 141 -2.92 -8.90 15.40
CA PHE A 141 -3.27 -10.19 16.00
C PHE A 141 -3.67 -11.23 14.95
N SER A 142 -3.10 -12.43 15.03
CA SER A 142 -3.28 -13.50 14.05
C SER A 142 -4.76 -13.86 13.78
N ARG A 143 -5.60 -13.94 14.84
CA ARG A 143 -7.04 -14.25 14.67
C ARG A 143 -7.79 -13.17 13.87
N GLY A 144 -7.49 -11.90 14.17
CA GLY A 144 -8.05 -10.76 13.43
C GLY A 144 -7.63 -10.78 11.97
N ARG A 145 -6.34 -10.98 11.70
CA ARG A 145 -5.80 -11.08 10.33
C ARG A 145 -6.45 -12.20 9.51
N THR A 146 -6.65 -13.38 10.11
CA THR A 146 -7.35 -14.46 9.38
C THR A 146 -8.74 -14.03 8.93
N LYS A 147 -9.53 -13.38 9.81
CA LYS A 147 -10.83 -12.84 9.44
C LYS A 147 -10.72 -11.80 8.33
N GLN A 148 -9.75 -10.88 8.44
CA GLN A 148 -9.51 -9.83 7.44
C GLN A 148 -9.10 -10.39 6.08
N LEU A 149 -8.26 -11.43 6.06
CA LEU A 149 -7.87 -12.12 4.83
C LEU A 149 -9.04 -12.84 4.17
N LEU A 150 -9.95 -13.43 4.94
CA LEU A 150 -11.17 -14.02 4.41
C LEU A 150 -12.10 -12.96 3.80
N LEU A 151 -12.28 -11.82 4.46
CA LEU A 151 -13.05 -10.69 3.91
C LEU A 151 -12.42 -10.15 2.61
N LEU A 152 -11.09 -10.02 2.58
CA LEU A 152 -10.36 -9.62 1.37
C LEU A 152 -10.60 -10.62 0.23
N ARG A 153 -10.44 -11.92 0.48
CA ARG A 153 -10.71 -12.97 -0.50
C ARG A 153 -12.14 -12.89 -1.05
N ASP A 154 -13.13 -12.85 -0.15
CA ASP A 154 -14.54 -12.86 -0.52
C ASP A 154 -14.90 -11.61 -1.35
N ARG A 155 -14.32 -10.45 -1.02
CA ARG A 155 -14.48 -9.23 -1.82
C ARG A 155 -13.90 -9.39 -3.22
N ILE A 156 -12.65 -9.87 -3.32
CA ILE A 156 -11.99 -10.05 -4.62
C ILE A 156 -12.77 -11.02 -5.49
N GLN A 157 -13.20 -12.16 -4.97
CA GLN A 157 -14.01 -13.15 -5.69
C GLN A 157 -15.35 -12.58 -6.17
N ARG A 158 -15.92 -11.64 -5.44
CA ARG A 158 -17.20 -11.02 -5.79
C ARG A 158 -17.09 -9.92 -6.83
N LEU A 159 -16.03 -9.09 -6.78
CA LEU A 159 -15.96 -7.83 -7.51
C LEU A 159 -14.90 -7.79 -8.61
N VAL A 160 -13.91 -8.66 -8.57
CA VAL A 160 -12.81 -8.65 -9.54
C VAL A 160 -12.95 -9.84 -10.49
N PRO A 161 -13.16 -9.62 -11.81
CA PRO A 161 -13.19 -10.70 -12.78
C PRO A 161 -11.96 -11.60 -12.69
N ASP A 162 -12.12 -12.90 -12.92
CA ASP A 162 -11.05 -13.90 -12.76
C ASP A 162 -9.84 -13.68 -13.69
N ASP A 163 -10.07 -13.05 -14.83
CA ASP A 163 -9.09 -12.72 -15.87
C ASP A 163 -8.56 -11.29 -15.77
N ALA A 164 -9.15 -10.43 -14.92
CA ALA A 164 -8.70 -9.07 -14.74
C ALA A 164 -7.33 -8.98 -14.04
N PRO A 165 -6.48 -8.02 -14.46
CA PRO A 165 -5.22 -7.76 -13.77
C PRO A 165 -5.49 -7.21 -12.37
N LEU A 166 -4.78 -7.76 -11.38
CA LEU A 166 -4.97 -7.42 -9.97
C LEU A 166 -3.63 -7.24 -9.27
N VAL A 167 -3.52 -6.17 -8.49
CA VAL A 167 -2.42 -5.92 -7.54
C VAL A 167 -3.00 -5.71 -6.15
N ILE A 168 -2.57 -6.52 -5.18
CA ILE A 168 -2.88 -6.33 -3.76
C ILE A 168 -1.58 -6.02 -3.05
N ALA A 169 -1.48 -4.86 -2.41
CA ALA A 169 -0.26 -4.46 -1.73
C ALA A 169 -0.54 -3.74 -0.41
N GLY A 170 0.43 -3.79 0.51
CA GLY A 170 0.32 -3.10 1.78
C GLY A 170 1.04 -3.79 2.93
N ASP A 171 0.71 -3.33 4.13
CA ASP A 171 1.18 -3.89 5.38
C ASP A 171 0.23 -5.00 5.86
N PHE A 172 0.66 -6.23 5.69
CA PHE A 172 -0.08 -7.42 6.10
C PHE A 172 0.13 -7.78 7.58
N ASN A 173 1.11 -7.18 8.26
CA ASN A 173 1.48 -7.51 9.63
C ASN A 173 1.71 -9.02 9.85
N ASP A 174 2.02 -9.77 8.79
CA ASP A 174 2.07 -11.23 8.79
C ASP A 174 3.50 -11.78 8.73
N TRP A 175 4.23 -11.64 9.83
CA TRP A 175 5.61 -12.16 9.95
C TRP A 175 5.72 -13.69 9.84
N ARG A 176 4.60 -14.44 9.90
CA ARG A 176 4.54 -15.91 9.77
C ARG A 176 4.15 -16.39 8.38
N ILE A 177 3.94 -15.46 7.44
CA ILE A 177 3.67 -15.73 6.01
C ILE A 177 2.41 -16.61 5.79
N ARG A 178 1.40 -16.49 6.65
CA ARG A 178 0.16 -17.28 6.55
C ARG A 178 -0.80 -16.74 5.49
N ALA A 179 -0.66 -15.47 5.10
CA ALA A 179 -1.47 -14.86 4.05
C ALA A 179 -1.25 -15.54 2.69
N ASN A 180 -0.04 -16.04 2.42
CA ASN A 180 0.31 -16.66 1.15
C ASN A 180 -0.59 -17.86 0.83
N ASP A 181 -0.79 -18.79 1.78
CA ASP A 181 -1.57 -20.00 1.52
C ASP A 181 -2.99 -19.68 1.04
N LEU A 182 -3.64 -18.69 1.67
CA LEU A 182 -4.99 -18.31 1.34
C LEU A 182 -5.07 -17.49 0.04
N LEU A 183 -4.23 -16.46 -0.11
CA LEU A 183 -4.29 -15.56 -1.26
C LEU A 183 -3.78 -16.22 -2.55
N ILE A 184 -2.73 -17.02 -2.47
CA ILE A 184 -2.17 -17.71 -3.63
C ILE A 184 -3.11 -18.79 -4.13
N GLN A 185 -3.67 -19.62 -3.24
CA GLN A 185 -4.53 -20.75 -3.64
C GLN A 185 -5.92 -20.30 -4.07
N ASP A 186 -6.59 -19.45 -3.26
CA ASP A 186 -8.00 -19.10 -3.48
C ASP A 186 -8.18 -18.03 -4.57
N LEU A 187 -7.21 -17.12 -4.75
CA LEU A 187 -7.28 -16.00 -5.70
C LEU A 187 -6.32 -16.11 -6.88
N ARG A 188 -5.57 -17.19 -6.99
CA ARG A 188 -4.55 -17.41 -8.04
C ARG A 188 -3.55 -16.26 -8.13
N LEU A 189 -3.18 -15.71 -6.98
CA LEU A 189 -2.20 -14.65 -6.88
C LEU A 189 -0.78 -15.24 -6.78
N ASN A 190 0.18 -14.42 -7.16
CA ASN A 190 1.60 -14.70 -6.93
C ASN A 190 2.18 -13.62 -6.02
N GLU A 191 2.99 -14.00 -5.04
CA GLU A 191 3.77 -13.07 -4.25
C GLU A 191 5.05 -12.70 -5.01
N VAL A 192 5.25 -11.39 -5.21
CA VAL A 192 6.24 -10.86 -6.13
C VAL A 192 7.68 -11.26 -5.77
N PHE A 193 8.03 -11.26 -4.49
CA PHE A 193 9.40 -11.60 -4.06
C PHE A 193 9.63 -13.11 -4.03
N GLU A 194 8.60 -13.90 -3.74
CA GLU A 194 8.70 -15.35 -3.86
C GLU A 194 8.94 -15.80 -5.30
N LEU A 195 8.24 -15.14 -6.28
CA LEU A 195 8.49 -15.39 -7.69
C LEU A 195 9.91 -15.03 -8.13
N THR A 196 10.43 -13.88 -7.68
CA THR A 196 11.69 -13.33 -8.19
C THR A 196 12.91 -13.75 -7.40
N GLN A 197 12.74 -14.05 -6.10
CA GLN A 197 13.85 -14.30 -5.15
C GLN A 197 13.71 -15.59 -4.35
N GLY A 198 12.61 -16.36 -4.55
CA GLY A 198 12.33 -17.60 -3.84
C GLY A 198 11.97 -17.46 -2.36
N LYS A 199 11.71 -16.23 -1.89
CA LYS A 199 11.34 -15.95 -0.50
C LYS A 199 10.67 -14.59 -0.39
N SER A 200 9.72 -14.44 0.53
CA SER A 200 9.08 -13.17 0.83
C SER A 200 10.06 -12.09 1.29
N ALA A 201 9.79 -10.84 0.96
CA ALA A 201 10.60 -9.70 1.37
C ALA A 201 10.61 -9.50 2.88
N ARG A 202 11.73 -9.04 3.42
CA ARG A 202 11.80 -8.45 4.77
C ARG A 202 11.72 -6.94 4.67
N SER A 203 10.80 -6.32 5.41
CA SER A 203 10.51 -4.89 5.28
C SER A 203 10.63 -4.11 6.59
N TYR A 204 10.66 -4.78 7.73
CA TYR A 204 10.69 -4.13 9.03
C TYR A 204 11.81 -4.68 9.94
N PRO A 205 12.51 -3.83 10.73
CA PRO A 205 12.56 -2.38 10.64
C PRO A 205 13.38 -1.89 9.43
N ALA A 206 13.07 -0.72 8.86
CA ALA A 206 13.65 -0.20 7.62
C ALA A 206 15.18 -0.10 7.61
N ARG A 207 15.83 0.10 8.77
CA ARG A 207 17.29 0.20 8.85
C ARG A 207 17.99 -1.13 8.57
N LEU A 208 17.45 -2.22 9.12
CA LEU A 208 17.95 -3.60 8.94
C LEU A 208 16.73 -4.53 8.97
N PRO A 209 16.12 -4.83 7.82
CA PRO A 209 14.87 -5.60 7.77
C PRO A 209 15.03 -7.04 8.25
N LEU A 210 14.21 -7.41 9.23
CA LEU A 210 14.18 -8.74 9.86
C LEU A 210 12.83 -9.43 9.70
N PHE A 211 11.71 -8.65 9.67
CA PHE A 211 10.37 -9.18 9.63
C PHE A 211 9.69 -8.95 8.28
N HIS A 212 8.81 -9.87 7.91
CA HIS A 212 8.08 -9.91 6.64
C HIS A 212 6.69 -9.29 6.84
N LEU A 213 6.55 -7.97 6.93
CA LEU A 213 5.28 -7.31 7.21
C LEU A 213 4.56 -6.88 5.93
N ASP A 214 5.29 -6.28 4.99
CA ASP A 214 4.73 -5.74 3.76
C ASP A 214 4.80 -6.77 2.63
N ARG A 215 3.82 -6.74 1.69
CA ARG A 215 3.69 -7.67 0.56
C ARG A 215 3.18 -6.98 -0.69
N ILE A 216 3.50 -7.59 -1.83
CA ILE A 216 2.88 -7.29 -3.13
C ILE A 216 2.45 -8.62 -3.75
N TYR A 217 1.15 -8.80 -3.94
CA TYR A 217 0.56 -9.92 -4.66
C TYR A 217 0.03 -9.45 -6.00
N VAL A 218 0.19 -10.28 -7.04
CA VAL A 218 -0.22 -9.95 -8.40
C VAL A 218 -0.91 -11.12 -9.10
N ARG A 219 -1.84 -10.80 -10.00
CA ARG A 219 -2.47 -11.72 -10.96
C ARG A 219 -2.50 -11.06 -12.34
N GLY A 220 -2.18 -11.85 -13.39
CA GLY A 220 -2.16 -11.38 -14.76
C GLY A 220 -0.90 -10.62 -15.15
N PHE A 221 0.21 -10.86 -14.43
CA PHE A 221 1.50 -10.20 -14.67
C PHE A 221 2.66 -11.17 -14.71
N HIS A 222 3.62 -10.85 -15.60
CA HIS A 222 4.98 -11.35 -15.53
C HIS A 222 5.84 -10.34 -14.75
N VAL A 223 6.38 -10.75 -13.60
CA VAL A 223 7.23 -9.90 -12.75
C VAL A 223 8.66 -9.92 -13.26
N GLN A 224 9.19 -8.75 -13.60
CA GLN A 224 10.56 -8.60 -14.10
C GLN A 224 11.56 -8.37 -12.97
N HIS A 225 11.25 -7.43 -12.09
CA HIS A 225 12.12 -7.01 -10.99
C HIS A 225 11.32 -6.72 -9.73
N ALA A 226 11.92 -7.01 -8.56
CA ALA A 226 11.40 -6.63 -7.26
C ALA A 226 12.53 -6.15 -6.35
N HIS A 227 12.31 -5.06 -5.63
CA HIS A 227 13.30 -4.40 -4.79
C HIS A 227 12.74 -4.04 -3.41
N VAL A 228 13.59 -4.24 -2.39
CA VAL A 228 13.36 -3.71 -1.04
C VAL A 228 14.27 -2.52 -0.85
N LEU A 229 13.70 -1.33 -0.68
CA LEU A 229 14.44 -0.09 -0.46
C LEU A 229 14.52 0.20 1.03
N HIS A 230 15.67 -0.02 1.61
CA HIS A 230 15.92 0.02 3.04
C HIS A 230 17.23 0.74 3.41
N GLY A 231 17.61 0.69 4.68
CA GLY A 231 18.84 1.26 5.18
C GLY A 231 18.68 2.69 5.74
N ASN A 232 19.79 3.36 6.04
CA ASN A 232 19.77 4.62 6.79
C ASN A 232 18.95 5.74 6.13
N ALA A 233 18.91 5.79 4.80
CA ALA A 233 18.18 6.83 4.08
C ALA A 233 16.66 6.68 4.21
N TRP A 234 16.15 5.43 4.22
CA TRP A 234 14.73 5.12 4.37
C TRP A 234 14.30 5.08 5.85
N ALA A 235 15.18 4.58 6.72
CA ALA A 235 14.93 4.54 8.17
C ALA A 235 14.78 5.91 8.85
N LYS A 236 15.16 7.01 8.15
CA LYS A 236 14.91 8.38 8.60
C LYS A 236 13.48 8.86 8.27
N ILE A 237 12.81 8.18 7.34
CA ILE A 237 11.47 8.53 6.85
C ILE A 237 10.39 7.70 7.54
N SER A 238 10.54 6.38 7.58
CA SER A 238 9.61 5.47 8.24
C SER A 238 10.37 4.32 8.89
N ASP A 239 9.71 3.58 9.75
CA ASP A 239 10.24 2.32 10.31
C ASP A 239 10.00 1.11 9.40
N HIS A 240 9.22 1.25 8.32
CA HIS A 240 9.09 0.26 7.25
C HIS A 240 10.02 0.57 6.07
N ALA A 241 10.44 -0.47 5.35
CA ALA A 241 11.10 -0.37 4.06
C ALA A 241 10.07 -0.29 2.94
N VAL A 242 10.42 0.36 1.82
CA VAL A 242 9.58 0.37 0.62
C VAL A 242 9.76 -0.96 -0.12
N LEU A 243 8.66 -1.56 -0.56
CA LEU A 243 8.69 -2.62 -1.56
C LEU A 243 8.29 -2.06 -2.92
N SER A 244 8.99 -2.44 -3.97
CA SER A 244 8.61 -2.07 -5.35
C SER A 244 8.77 -3.22 -6.31
N ALA A 245 7.98 -3.22 -7.38
CA ALA A 245 8.03 -4.22 -8.44
C ALA A 245 7.76 -3.59 -9.81
N THR A 246 8.48 -4.10 -10.82
CA THR A 246 8.24 -3.80 -12.23
C THR A 246 7.75 -5.07 -12.91
N MET A 247 6.67 -4.96 -13.66
CA MET A 247 5.99 -6.10 -14.27
C MET A 247 5.35 -5.73 -15.61
N THR A 248 5.08 -6.73 -16.44
CA THR A 248 4.34 -6.60 -17.70
C THR A 248 3.04 -7.37 -17.65
N ARG A 249 1.99 -6.85 -18.29
CA ARG A 249 0.71 -7.54 -18.49
C ARG A 249 0.92 -8.80 -19.33
N ILE A 250 0.34 -9.94 -18.91
CA ILE A 250 0.31 -11.21 -19.66
C ILE A 250 -0.81 -11.17 -20.67
#